data_f1c31a5a24a2444026739c98ddd1e788
#
_entry.id   f1c31a5a24a2444026739c98ddd1e788
#
_cell.length_a   1.000
_cell.length_b   1.000
_cell.length_c   1.000
_cell.angle_alpha   90.00
_cell.angle_beta   90.00
_cell.angle_gamma   90.00
#
_symmetry.space_group_name_H-M   'P 1'
#
loop_
_entity.id
_entity.type
_entity.pdbx_description
1 polymer ?
#
loop_
_entity_poly.entity_id
_entity_poly.type
_entity_poly.pdbx_seq_one_letter_code
_entity_poly.pdbx_strand_id
1 'polypeptide(L)'
;MDTLKSAYKYTLLLCLGFALWSCEGRREIEETEEITVDTAESGDTARVIKTGNTAEDQLEEFRAWLNQQTAKGDTAIRREWPAVREELRTRNAQLEEKFDSLSTQSKEEFREMQSRYKRWEDRQERRQNQPLDANKVAEYRGQLLREYKDLEKIKPENIREAYLVFMGEVRAKRSNWTQDDWDHVDYVYSQLNQRRREIEGNLRTSDKLKIRTLQAEYLALEGSADTQSMLRGDADR
;
A
#
# COMPACT_ATOMS: atom_id res chain seq x y z
N MET A 1 -5.18 15.87 65.43
CA MET A 1 -5.63 16.57 64.19
C MET A 1 -4.46 17.43 63.70
N ASP A 2 -3.35 16.86 63.23
CA ASP A 2 -2.24 17.60 62.64
C ASP A 2 -1.18 16.63 62.09
N THR A 3 -1.49 15.90 61.02
CA THR A 3 -0.50 15.06 60.32
C THR A 3 -0.78 14.92 58.82
N LEU A 4 -1.41 15.88 58.17
CA LEU A 4 -1.77 15.80 56.73
C LEU A 4 -1.29 17.03 55.92
N LYS A 5 -0.26 17.73 56.30
CA LYS A 5 0.25 18.93 55.58
C LYS A 5 1.73 18.86 55.14
N SER A 6 2.35 17.68 55.11
CA SER A 6 3.78 17.58 54.77
C SER A 6 4.14 16.76 53.54
N ALA A 7 3.16 16.37 52.68
CA ALA A 7 3.43 15.53 51.50
C ALA A 7 3.37 16.25 50.13
N TYR A 8 3.25 17.57 50.11
CA TYR A 8 3.04 18.33 48.85
C TYR A 8 4.22 19.21 48.40
N LYS A 9 5.42 19.05 48.96
CA LYS A 9 6.57 19.91 48.62
C LYS A 9 7.74 19.31 47.86
N TYR A 10 7.65 18.05 47.40
CA TYR A 10 8.77 17.41 46.68
C TYR A 10 8.46 16.85 45.29
N THR A 11 7.33 17.20 44.66
CA THR A 11 6.98 16.73 43.32
C THR A 11 7.05 17.79 42.23
N LEU A 12 7.80 18.88 42.44
CA LEU A 12 7.82 19.99 41.48
C LEU A 12 9.26 20.39 41.09
N LEU A 13 10.14 19.38 40.84
CA LEU A 13 11.51 19.67 40.42
C LEU A 13 12.14 18.54 39.58
N LEU A 14 11.39 18.00 38.59
CA LEU A 14 11.98 17.00 37.67
C LEU A 14 11.31 17.00 36.28
N CYS A 15 11.00 18.19 35.76
CA CYS A 15 10.54 18.37 34.38
C CYS A 15 11.20 19.58 33.71
N LEU A 16 12.55 19.61 33.70
CA LEU A 16 13.28 20.58 32.91
C LEU A 16 14.58 19.91 32.41
N GLY A 17 14.52 19.28 31.25
CA GLY A 17 15.71 18.70 30.66
C GLY A 17 15.52 17.86 29.41
N PHE A 18 14.59 18.20 28.53
CA PHE A 18 14.59 17.68 27.16
C PHE A 18 14.24 18.79 26.18
N ALA A 19 15.16 19.71 26.04
CA ALA A 19 15.14 20.67 24.95
C ALA A 19 16.40 20.46 24.12
N LEU A 20 16.19 20.44 22.78
CA LEU A 20 17.19 20.72 21.76
C LEU A 20 18.12 19.56 21.35
N TRP A 21 17.62 18.69 20.50
CA TRP A 21 18.39 18.23 19.37
C TRP A 21 17.53 18.24 18.10
N SER A 22 17.31 19.48 17.62
CA SER A 22 16.88 19.76 16.27
C SER A 22 18.14 19.72 15.40
N CYS A 23 18.38 18.60 14.72
CA CYS A 23 19.32 18.56 13.61
C CYS A 23 18.56 19.01 12.36
N GLU A 24 18.62 20.30 12.14
CA GLU A 24 18.24 20.98 10.90
C GLU A 24 19.35 20.72 9.88
N GLY A 25 19.22 19.61 9.14
CA GLY A 25 20.05 19.30 7.99
C GLY A 25 19.57 20.04 6.75
N ARG A 26 19.89 21.32 6.67
CA ARG A 26 19.80 22.13 5.45
C ARG A 26 20.84 21.58 4.47
N ARG A 27 20.41 20.85 3.46
CA ARG A 27 21.25 20.53 2.30
C ARG A 27 21.23 21.74 1.36
N GLU A 28 22.27 22.55 1.45
CA GLU A 28 22.65 23.46 0.39
C GLU A 28 23.15 22.62 -0.80
N ILE A 29 22.57 22.88 -1.95
CA ILE A 29 23.05 22.39 -3.24
C ILE A 29 24.22 23.32 -3.58
N GLU A 30 25.44 22.89 -3.35
CA GLU A 30 26.61 23.56 -3.89
C GLU A 30 26.81 23.15 -5.35
N GLU A 31 26.97 24.17 -6.15
CA GLU A 31 27.26 24.16 -7.57
C GLU A 31 28.57 23.44 -7.88
N THR A 32 28.53 22.76 -9.01
CA THR A 32 29.65 22.29 -9.85
C THR A 32 31.01 22.90 -9.54
N GLU A 33 31.89 22.13 -8.91
CA GLU A 33 33.35 22.35 -9.04
C GLU A 33 33.94 21.37 -10.06
N GLU A 34 34.52 21.94 -11.06
CA GLU A 34 35.34 21.36 -12.11
C GLU A 34 36.52 20.62 -11.49
N ILE A 35 36.52 19.29 -11.42
CA ILE A 35 37.62 18.51 -10.89
C ILE A 35 38.61 18.28 -12.00
N THR A 36 39.71 19.03 -11.93
CA THR A 36 40.95 18.75 -12.66
C THR A 36 41.52 17.41 -12.23
N VAL A 37 41.76 16.56 -13.21
CA VAL A 37 42.36 15.23 -13.04
C VAL A 37 43.85 15.40 -12.68
N ASP A 38 44.22 15.12 -11.45
CA ASP A 38 45.63 14.96 -11.05
C ASP A 38 45.97 13.46 -11.11
N THR A 39 46.91 13.13 -11.96
CA THR A 39 47.38 11.76 -12.20
C THR A 39 48.43 11.40 -11.15
N ALA A 40 48.06 10.59 -10.16
CA ALA A 40 49.02 9.93 -9.30
C ALA A 40 48.73 8.44 -9.15
N GLU A 41 49.72 7.65 -9.42
CA GLU A 41 49.82 6.20 -9.50
C GLU A 41 49.31 5.44 -8.27
N SER A 42 48.85 4.23 -8.58
CA SER A 42 48.82 3.00 -7.79
C SER A 42 47.54 2.74 -6.96
N GLY A 43 46.84 1.70 -7.35
CA GLY A 43 45.80 1.04 -6.58
C GLY A 43 44.49 0.91 -7.34
N ASP A 44 44.36 -0.19 -8.06
CA ASP A 44 43.22 -0.62 -8.84
C ASP A 44 41.96 -0.73 -7.94
N THR A 45 41.24 0.36 -7.78
CA THR A 45 39.84 0.38 -7.39
C THR A 45 39.14 1.30 -8.38
N ALA A 46 38.67 0.71 -9.48
CA ALA A 46 37.79 1.38 -10.41
C ALA A 46 36.56 1.89 -9.61
N ARG A 47 36.57 3.17 -9.32
CA ARG A 47 35.42 3.88 -8.75
C ARG A 47 34.37 3.91 -9.86
N VAL A 48 33.44 2.95 -9.84
CA VAL A 48 32.28 2.98 -10.72
C VAL A 48 31.48 4.22 -10.35
N ILE A 49 31.59 5.25 -11.19
CA ILE A 49 30.68 6.40 -11.11
C ILE A 49 29.31 5.83 -11.48
N LYS A 50 28.41 5.69 -10.50
CA LYS A 50 27.01 5.38 -10.74
C LYS A 50 26.39 6.54 -11.52
N THR A 51 26.47 6.46 -12.84
CA THR A 51 25.60 7.25 -13.70
C THR A 51 24.23 6.55 -13.65
N GLY A 52 23.21 7.16 -13.10
CA GLY A 52 21.89 6.59 -12.77
C GLY A 52 21.06 6.08 -13.95
N ASN A 53 21.63 5.20 -14.79
CA ASN A 53 20.97 4.58 -15.93
C ASN A 53 21.58 3.21 -16.31
N THR A 54 22.15 2.51 -15.34
CA THR A 54 22.68 1.17 -15.57
C THR A 54 21.56 0.14 -15.62
N ALA A 55 21.81 -1.06 -16.16
CA ALA A 55 20.87 -2.16 -16.12
C ALA A 55 20.51 -2.56 -14.68
N GLU A 56 21.48 -2.46 -13.77
CA GLU A 56 21.29 -2.73 -12.33
C GLU A 56 20.35 -1.72 -11.68
N ASP A 57 20.51 -0.42 -11.97
CA ASP A 57 19.61 0.62 -11.45
C ASP A 57 18.19 0.42 -11.95
N GLN A 58 18.00 0.04 -13.20
CA GLN A 58 16.68 -0.27 -13.78
C GLN A 58 16.05 -1.52 -13.16
N LEU A 59 16.84 -2.53 -12.82
CA LEU A 59 16.35 -3.71 -12.11
C LEU A 59 15.87 -3.35 -10.71
N GLU A 60 16.58 -2.50 -9.98
CA GLU A 60 16.18 -2.00 -8.67
C GLU A 60 14.90 -1.16 -8.74
N GLU A 61 14.81 -0.25 -9.71
CA GLU A 61 13.59 0.53 -9.96
C GLU A 61 12.40 -0.35 -10.32
N PHE A 62 12.59 -1.36 -11.15
CA PHE A 62 11.53 -2.31 -11.49
C PHE A 62 11.07 -3.10 -10.28
N ARG A 63 11.99 -3.58 -9.44
CA ARG A 63 11.69 -4.25 -8.18
C ARG A 63 10.88 -3.35 -7.25
N ALA A 64 11.32 -2.11 -7.05
CA ALA A 64 10.63 -1.14 -6.19
C ALA A 64 9.21 -0.85 -6.70
N TRP A 65 9.07 -0.62 -8.01
CA TRP A 65 7.78 -0.41 -8.65
C TRP A 65 6.85 -1.62 -8.50
N LEU A 66 7.35 -2.84 -8.76
CA LEU A 66 6.56 -4.06 -8.64
C LEU A 66 6.09 -4.29 -7.20
N ASN A 67 6.96 -4.08 -6.21
CA ASN A 67 6.59 -4.14 -4.80
C ASN A 67 5.52 -3.10 -4.45
N GLN A 68 5.61 -1.90 -4.99
CA GLN A 68 4.60 -0.86 -4.81
C GLN A 68 3.25 -1.25 -5.43
N GLN A 69 3.23 -1.84 -6.64
CA GLN A 69 1.98 -2.28 -7.26
C GLN A 69 1.36 -3.46 -6.50
N THR A 70 2.16 -4.45 -6.12
CA THR A 70 1.68 -5.62 -5.38
C THR A 70 1.26 -5.31 -3.94
N ALA A 71 1.72 -4.20 -3.37
CA ALA A 71 1.27 -3.70 -2.07
C ALA A 71 -0.06 -2.91 -2.13
N LYS A 72 -0.52 -2.55 -3.33
CA LYS A 72 -1.84 -1.94 -3.49
C LYS A 72 -2.92 -3.01 -3.27
N GLY A 73 -4.01 -2.63 -2.62
CA GLY A 73 -5.17 -3.50 -2.50
C GLY A 73 -5.75 -3.91 -3.86
N ASP A 74 -6.28 -5.09 -3.94
CA ASP A 74 -6.77 -5.72 -5.18
C ASP A 74 -7.81 -4.88 -5.93
N THR A 75 -8.68 -4.16 -5.23
CA THR A 75 -9.66 -3.26 -5.87
C THR A 75 -8.99 -2.11 -6.60
N ALA A 76 -7.94 -1.53 -6.02
CA ALA A 76 -7.17 -0.48 -6.68
C ALA A 76 -6.46 -1.04 -7.92
N ILE A 77 -5.82 -2.20 -7.80
CA ILE A 77 -5.17 -2.89 -8.92
C ILE A 77 -6.20 -3.27 -9.99
N ARG A 78 -7.35 -3.82 -9.64
CA ARG A 78 -8.37 -4.21 -10.63
C ARG A 78 -8.80 -3.01 -11.48
N ARG A 79 -8.95 -1.86 -10.87
CA ARG A 79 -9.33 -0.61 -11.55
C ARG A 79 -8.22 -0.06 -12.44
N GLU A 80 -6.97 -0.15 -11.96
CA GLU A 80 -5.79 0.39 -12.62
C GLU A 80 -5.12 -0.64 -13.56
N TRP A 81 -5.60 -1.89 -13.57
CA TRP A 81 -4.96 -3.02 -14.23
C TRP A 81 -4.53 -2.77 -15.68
N PRO A 82 -5.34 -2.16 -16.56
CA PRO A 82 -4.89 -1.91 -17.93
C PRO A 82 -3.62 -1.05 -18.00
N ALA A 83 -3.51 -0.02 -17.15
CA ALA A 83 -2.35 0.85 -17.10
C ALA A 83 -1.14 0.16 -16.42
N VAL A 84 -1.38 -0.56 -15.32
CA VAL A 84 -0.36 -1.31 -14.59
C VAL A 84 0.24 -2.41 -15.48
N ARG A 85 -0.58 -3.11 -16.25
CA ARG A 85 -0.14 -4.15 -17.18
C ARG A 85 0.74 -3.58 -18.30
N GLU A 86 0.39 -2.45 -18.86
CA GLU A 86 1.18 -1.80 -19.91
C GLU A 86 2.54 -1.34 -19.38
N GLU A 87 2.56 -0.73 -18.19
CA GLU A 87 3.78 -0.33 -17.51
C GLU A 87 4.66 -1.55 -17.17
N LEU A 88 4.07 -2.65 -16.69
CA LEU A 88 4.76 -3.90 -16.41
C LEU A 88 5.48 -4.44 -17.65
N ARG A 89 4.79 -4.45 -18.79
CA ARG A 89 5.34 -4.92 -20.06
C ARG A 89 6.47 -4.03 -20.54
N THR A 90 6.30 -2.72 -20.46
CA THR A 90 7.31 -1.74 -20.85
C THR A 90 8.58 -1.90 -20.04
N ARG A 91 8.49 -1.97 -18.71
CA ARG A 91 9.65 -2.14 -17.82
C ARG A 91 10.35 -3.47 -18.02
N ASN A 92 9.58 -4.55 -18.21
CA ASN A 92 10.15 -5.86 -18.50
C ASN A 92 10.92 -5.86 -19.83
N ALA A 93 10.35 -5.29 -20.89
CA ALA A 93 11.01 -5.21 -22.20
C ALA A 93 12.31 -4.40 -22.13
N GLN A 94 12.33 -3.27 -21.43
CA GLN A 94 13.53 -2.46 -21.22
C GLN A 94 14.66 -3.23 -20.52
N LEU A 95 14.32 -4.06 -19.52
CA LEU A 95 15.29 -4.91 -18.83
C LEU A 95 15.74 -6.09 -19.69
N GLU A 96 14.87 -6.68 -20.50
CA GLU A 96 15.22 -7.73 -21.45
C GLU A 96 16.24 -7.24 -22.49
N GLU A 97 16.08 -6.02 -23.00
CA GLU A 97 17.06 -5.40 -23.93
C GLU A 97 18.45 -5.22 -23.29
N LYS A 98 18.51 -5.01 -21.98
CA LYS A 98 19.76 -4.82 -21.24
C LYS A 98 20.21 -6.06 -20.46
N PHE A 99 19.53 -7.19 -20.66
CA PHE A 99 19.77 -8.41 -19.88
C PHE A 99 21.24 -8.85 -19.89
N ASP A 100 21.91 -8.78 -21.04
CA ASP A 100 23.31 -9.18 -21.15
C ASP A 100 24.27 -8.30 -20.36
N SER A 101 23.88 -7.06 -20.06
CA SER A 101 24.64 -6.10 -19.24
C SER A 101 24.47 -6.31 -17.73
N LEU A 102 23.55 -7.16 -17.29
CA LEU A 102 23.35 -7.49 -15.88
C LEU A 102 24.44 -8.44 -15.39
N SER A 103 24.81 -8.34 -14.10
CA SER A 103 25.64 -9.32 -13.41
C SER A 103 24.97 -10.70 -13.39
N THR A 104 25.74 -11.77 -13.15
CA THR A 104 25.18 -13.12 -13.04
C THR A 104 24.09 -13.22 -11.97
N GLN A 105 24.31 -12.61 -10.81
CA GLN A 105 23.35 -12.57 -9.72
C GLN A 105 22.08 -11.81 -10.12
N SER A 106 22.20 -10.65 -10.75
CA SER A 106 21.08 -9.84 -11.20
C SER A 106 20.27 -10.52 -12.31
N LYS A 107 20.92 -11.31 -13.17
CA LYS A 107 20.24 -12.16 -14.16
C LYS A 107 19.34 -13.21 -13.52
N GLU A 108 19.83 -13.88 -12.47
CA GLU A 108 19.04 -14.85 -11.71
C GLU A 108 17.87 -14.18 -11.02
N GLU A 109 18.12 -13.07 -10.33
CA GLU A 109 17.08 -12.29 -9.68
C GLU A 109 15.99 -11.81 -10.64
N PHE A 110 16.38 -11.30 -11.82
CA PHE A 110 15.42 -10.88 -12.84
C PHE A 110 14.54 -12.04 -13.31
N ARG A 111 15.11 -13.25 -13.53
CA ARG A 111 14.32 -14.43 -13.91
C ARG A 111 13.35 -14.88 -12.82
N GLU A 112 13.78 -14.87 -11.57
CA GLU A 112 12.89 -15.17 -10.45
C GLU A 112 11.76 -14.15 -10.36
N MET A 113 12.08 -12.88 -10.49
CA MET A 113 11.10 -11.80 -10.50
C MET A 113 10.12 -11.93 -11.67
N GLN A 114 10.60 -12.28 -12.91
CA GLN A 114 9.74 -12.58 -14.05
C GLN A 114 8.75 -13.71 -13.74
N SER A 115 9.19 -14.78 -13.11
CA SER A 115 8.31 -15.89 -12.71
C SER A 115 7.26 -15.46 -11.70
N ARG A 116 7.63 -14.60 -10.74
CA ARG A 116 6.72 -14.09 -9.70
C ARG A 116 5.67 -13.15 -10.31
N TYR A 117 6.08 -12.17 -11.10
CA TYR A 117 5.13 -11.22 -11.68
C TYR A 117 4.24 -11.88 -12.74
N LYS A 118 4.73 -12.89 -13.48
CA LYS A 118 3.88 -13.63 -14.43
C LYS A 118 2.70 -14.32 -13.73
N ARG A 119 2.94 -14.96 -12.60
CA ARG A 119 1.86 -15.55 -11.79
C ARG A 119 0.88 -14.49 -11.28
N TRP A 120 1.39 -13.32 -10.87
CA TRP A 120 0.56 -12.20 -10.46
C TRP A 120 -0.26 -11.64 -11.63
N GLU A 121 0.34 -11.41 -12.79
CA GLU A 121 -0.33 -10.98 -14.03
C GLU A 121 -1.47 -11.95 -14.40
N ASP A 122 -1.20 -13.25 -14.44
CA ASP A 122 -2.18 -14.26 -14.78
C ASP A 122 -3.37 -14.28 -13.78
N ARG A 123 -3.11 -14.03 -12.50
CA ARG A 123 -4.19 -13.89 -11.51
C ARG A 123 -5.05 -12.66 -11.78
N GLN A 124 -4.42 -11.50 -12.00
CA GLN A 124 -5.15 -10.27 -12.27
C GLN A 124 -5.97 -10.35 -13.56
N GLU A 125 -5.43 -10.97 -14.61
CA GLU A 125 -6.18 -11.19 -15.85
C GLU A 125 -7.40 -12.11 -15.64
N ARG A 126 -7.24 -13.22 -14.92
CA ARG A 126 -8.38 -14.08 -14.58
C ARG A 126 -9.46 -13.30 -13.83
N ARG A 127 -9.08 -12.49 -12.84
CA ARG A 127 -10.01 -11.67 -12.05
C ARG A 127 -10.71 -10.61 -12.91
N GLN A 128 -10.01 -9.99 -13.88
CA GLN A 128 -10.61 -9.04 -14.82
C GLN A 128 -11.67 -9.70 -15.70
N ASN A 129 -11.41 -10.93 -16.13
CA ASN A 129 -12.27 -11.67 -17.06
C ASN A 129 -13.41 -12.43 -16.35
N GLN A 130 -13.39 -12.56 -15.04
CA GLN A 130 -14.40 -13.24 -14.25
C GLN A 130 -15.40 -12.22 -13.68
N PRO A 131 -16.67 -12.23 -14.17
CA PRO A 131 -17.69 -11.36 -13.59
C PRO A 131 -17.98 -11.80 -12.15
N LEU A 132 -18.20 -10.81 -11.28
CA LEU A 132 -18.63 -11.10 -9.91
C LEU A 132 -20.01 -11.77 -9.90
N ASP A 133 -20.18 -12.81 -9.10
CA ASP A 133 -21.46 -13.46 -8.89
C ASP A 133 -22.42 -12.50 -8.18
N ALA A 134 -23.51 -12.15 -8.85
CA ALA A 134 -24.50 -11.21 -8.33
C ALA A 134 -25.17 -11.70 -7.04
N ASN A 135 -25.34 -13.03 -6.88
CA ASN A 135 -25.93 -13.60 -5.67
C ASN A 135 -24.95 -13.47 -4.49
N LYS A 136 -23.67 -13.80 -4.71
CA LYS A 136 -22.61 -13.58 -3.70
C LYS A 136 -22.49 -12.10 -3.34
N VAL A 137 -22.52 -11.18 -4.31
CA VAL A 137 -22.53 -9.73 -4.02
C VAL A 137 -23.71 -9.36 -3.13
N ALA A 138 -24.92 -9.86 -3.43
CA ALA A 138 -26.09 -9.57 -2.62
C ALA A 138 -25.99 -10.17 -1.21
N GLU A 139 -25.44 -11.37 -1.08
CA GLU A 139 -25.16 -12.03 0.19
C GLU A 139 -24.16 -11.23 1.02
N TYR A 140 -22.98 -10.90 0.46
CA TYR A 140 -21.97 -10.08 1.15
C TYR A 140 -22.50 -8.70 1.54
N ARG A 141 -23.29 -8.07 0.68
CA ARG A 141 -23.95 -6.79 1.01
C ARG A 141 -24.87 -6.95 2.22
N GLY A 142 -25.67 -8.01 2.27
CA GLY A 142 -26.53 -8.31 3.42
C GLY A 142 -25.73 -8.57 4.70
N GLN A 143 -24.64 -9.32 4.61
CA GLN A 143 -23.78 -9.66 5.74
C GLN A 143 -22.97 -8.47 6.28
N LEU A 144 -22.43 -7.64 5.37
CA LEU A 144 -21.48 -6.57 5.71
C LEU A 144 -22.18 -5.28 6.10
N LEU A 145 -23.33 -4.99 5.50
CA LEU A 145 -24.05 -3.73 5.73
C LEU A 145 -25.30 -3.91 6.61
N ARG A 146 -25.75 -5.14 6.81
CA ARG A 146 -26.91 -5.47 7.66
C ARG A 146 -28.12 -4.58 7.34
N GLU A 147 -28.58 -3.76 8.29
CA GLU A 147 -29.68 -2.80 8.14
C GLU A 147 -29.41 -1.73 7.07
N TYR A 148 -28.15 -1.48 6.72
CA TYR A 148 -27.70 -0.52 5.68
C TYR A 148 -27.53 -1.14 4.30
N LYS A 149 -27.97 -2.39 4.06
CA LYS A 149 -27.83 -3.09 2.77
C LYS A 149 -28.51 -2.38 1.60
N ASP A 150 -29.58 -1.60 1.88
CA ASP A 150 -30.23 -0.73 0.91
C ASP A 150 -29.49 0.62 0.88
N LEU A 151 -28.52 0.72 -0.01
CA LEU A 151 -27.61 1.87 -0.08
C LEU A 151 -28.33 3.18 -0.38
N GLU A 152 -29.44 3.15 -1.13
CA GLU A 152 -30.21 4.34 -1.46
C GLU A 152 -30.89 4.97 -0.23
N LYS A 153 -31.18 4.16 0.78
CA LYS A 153 -31.74 4.62 2.05
C LYS A 153 -30.70 5.20 3.01
N ILE A 154 -29.40 5.06 2.72
CA ILE A 154 -28.35 5.66 3.52
C ILE A 154 -28.37 7.18 3.30
N LYS A 155 -28.46 7.92 4.40
CA LYS A 155 -28.53 9.38 4.45
C LYS A 155 -27.27 9.96 5.09
N PRO A 156 -27.01 11.28 4.99
CA PRO A 156 -25.90 11.93 5.66
C PRO A 156 -25.81 11.65 7.15
N GLU A 157 -26.96 11.45 7.82
CA GLU A 157 -27.04 11.26 9.26
C GLU A 157 -26.57 9.86 9.70
N ASN A 158 -26.64 8.85 8.84
CA ASN A 158 -26.35 7.45 9.19
C ASN A 158 -25.25 6.79 8.38
N ILE A 159 -24.63 7.49 7.42
CA ILE A 159 -23.54 6.94 6.59
C ILE A 159 -22.33 6.52 7.43
N ARG A 160 -22.00 7.27 8.49
CA ARG A 160 -20.91 6.91 9.40
C ARG A 160 -21.17 5.56 10.07
N GLU A 161 -22.40 5.33 10.52
CA GLU A 161 -22.82 4.07 11.13
C GLU A 161 -22.77 2.92 10.13
N ALA A 162 -23.15 3.14 8.87
CA ALA A 162 -22.99 2.15 7.82
C ALA A 162 -21.51 1.72 7.63
N TYR A 163 -20.57 2.67 7.66
CA TYR A 163 -19.13 2.33 7.63
C TYR A 163 -18.65 1.63 8.90
N LEU A 164 -19.17 1.98 10.07
CA LEU A 164 -18.83 1.31 11.33
C LEU A 164 -19.31 -0.14 11.33
N VAL A 165 -20.54 -0.41 10.86
CA VAL A 165 -21.09 -1.76 10.71
C VAL A 165 -20.27 -2.55 9.71
N PHE A 166 -20.02 -2.00 8.51
CA PHE A 166 -19.18 -2.62 7.49
C PHE A 166 -17.81 -3.04 8.05
N MET A 167 -17.09 -2.12 8.67
CA MET A 167 -15.77 -2.39 9.24
C MET A 167 -15.81 -3.38 10.42
N GLY A 168 -16.88 -3.38 11.21
CA GLY A 168 -17.09 -4.38 12.26
C GLY A 168 -17.16 -5.79 11.68
N GLU A 169 -17.92 -5.99 10.60
CA GLU A 169 -18.05 -7.27 9.92
C GLU A 169 -16.75 -7.68 9.20
N VAL A 170 -16.06 -6.73 8.56
CA VAL A 170 -14.74 -6.99 7.94
C VAL A 170 -13.75 -7.52 8.97
N ARG A 171 -13.60 -6.84 10.12
CA ARG A 171 -12.69 -7.27 11.19
C ARG A 171 -13.02 -8.67 11.70
N ALA A 172 -14.30 -8.99 11.85
CA ALA A 172 -14.77 -10.25 12.40
C ALA A 172 -14.59 -11.43 11.44
N LYS A 173 -14.72 -11.20 10.14
CA LYS A 173 -14.85 -12.29 9.15
C LYS A 173 -13.63 -12.46 8.24
N ARG A 174 -12.81 -11.44 8.08
CA ARG A 174 -11.69 -11.40 7.09
C ARG A 174 -10.72 -12.57 7.17
N SER A 175 -10.51 -13.15 8.34
CA SER A 175 -9.59 -14.28 8.53
C SER A 175 -10.00 -15.55 7.77
N ASN A 176 -11.27 -15.66 7.41
CA ASN A 176 -11.85 -16.80 6.72
C ASN A 176 -12.09 -16.56 5.22
N TRP A 177 -11.76 -15.36 4.73
CA TRP A 177 -12.01 -15.00 3.34
C TRP A 177 -10.90 -15.48 2.42
N THR A 178 -11.33 -16.05 1.30
CA THR A 178 -10.49 -16.31 0.15
C THR A 178 -10.31 -15.02 -0.66
N GLN A 179 -9.46 -15.07 -1.67
CA GLN A 179 -9.27 -13.95 -2.60
C GLN A 179 -10.56 -13.63 -3.38
N ASP A 180 -11.33 -14.65 -3.77
CA ASP A 180 -12.64 -14.48 -4.42
C ASP A 180 -13.65 -13.80 -3.50
N ASP A 181 -13.62 -14.11 -2.20
CA ASP A 181 -14.47 -13.43 -1.21
C ASP A 181 -14.12 -11.96 -1.09
N TRP A 182 -12.81 -11.63 -1.05
CA TRP A 182 -12.34 -10.25 -1.02
C TRP A 182 -12.81 -9.45 -2.24
N ASP A 183 -12.85 -10.03 -3.45
CA ASP A 183 -13.38 -9.36 -4.64
C ASP A 183 -14.84 -8.92 -4.47
N HIS A 184 -15.65 -9.78 -3.84
CA HIS A 184 -17.06 -9.47 -3.56
C HIS A 184 -17.21 -8.42 -2.44
N VAL A 185 -16.39 -8.50 -1.40
CA VAL A 185 -16.33 -7.52 -0.31
C VAL A 185 -15.94 -6.15 -0.85
N ASP A 186 -14.92 -6.08 -1.69
CA ASP A 186 -14.45 -4.85 -2.33
C ASP A 186 -15.51 -4.22 -3.21
N TYR A 187 -16.25 -5.02 -3.91
CA TYR A 187 -17.36 -4.51 -4.71
C TYR A 187 -18.42 -3.84 -3.82
N VAL A 188 -18.79 -4.47 -2.68
CA VAL A 188 -19.70 -3.87 -1.70
C VAL A 188 -19.13 -2.59 -1.12
N TYR A 189 -17.83 -2.58 -0.78
CA TYR A 189 -17.13 -1.38 -0.31
C TYR A 189 -17.14 -0.25 -1.34
N SER A 190 -16.91 -0.57 -2.62
CA SER A 190 -16.96 0.42 -3.70
C SER A 190 -18.34 1.06 -3.86
N GLN A 191 -19.41 0.29 -3.70
CA GLN A 191 -20.78 0.78 -3.72
C GLN A 191 -21.09 1.70 -2.51
N LEU A 192 -20.62 1.34 -1.31
CA LEU A 192 -20.75 2.19 -0.14
C LEU A 192 -20.00 3.52 -0.32
N ASN A 193 -18.79 3.46 -0.90
CA ASN A 193 -18.02 4.65 -1.24
C ASN A 193 -18.70 5.51 -2.32
N GLN A 194 -19.36 4.90 -3.28
CA GLN A 194 -20.15 5.62 -4.28
C GLN A 194 -21.29 6.37 -3.61
N ARG A 195 -22.06 5.70 -2.74
CA ARG A 195 -23.13 6.35 -2.00
C ARG A 195 -22.63 7.51 -1.15
N ARG A 196 -21.49 7.35 -0.46
CA ARG A 196 -20.85 8.44 0.29
C ARG A 196 -20.56 9.66 -0.58
N ARG A 197 -20.02 9.45 -1.80
CA ARG A 197 -19.72 10.57 -2.72
C ARG A 197 -20.98 11.33 -3.13
N GLU A 198 -22.08 10.63 -3.37
CA GLU A 198 -23.36 11.23 -3.77
C GLU A 198 -23.92 12.18 -2.71
N ILE A 199 -23.69 11.88 -1.42
CA ILE A 199 -24.21 12.66 -0.30
C ILE A 199 -23.14 13.49 0.43
N GLU A 200 -21.91 13.55 -0.10
CA GLU A 200 -20.73 14.14 0.56
C GLU A 200 -20.93 15.61 0.94
N GLY A 201 -21.64 16.39 0.11
CA GLY A 201 -21.91 17.80 0.38
C GLY A 201 -22.64 18.07 1.69
N ASN A 202 -23.45 17.11 2.14
CA ASN A 202 -24.28 17.22 3.34
C ASN A 202 -23.68 16.55 4.58
N LEU A 203 -22.44 15.98 4.48
CA LEU A 203 -21.79 15.32 5.59
C LEU A 203 -21.12 16.30 6.54
N ARG A 204 -21.26 16.08 7.84
CA ARG A 204 -20.51 16.82 8.86
C ARG A 204 -19.01 16.52 8.76
N THR A 205 -18.19 17.49 9.07
CA THR A 205 -16.72 17.35 9.04
C THR A 205 -16.22 16.21 9.91
N SER A 206 -16.80 16.04 11.10
CA SER A 206 -16.48 14.92 12.02
C SER A 206 -16.75 13.55 11.39
N ASP A 207 -17.85 13.41 10.65
CA ASP A 207 -18.21 12.16 10.00
C ASP A 207 -17.30 11.88 8.80
N LYS A 208 -16.97 12.92 8.01
CA LYS A 208 -15.96 12.81 6.94
C LYS A 208 -14.62 12.30 7.47
N LEU A 209 -14.14 12.85 8.58
CA LEU A 209 -12.88 12.45 9.19
C LEU A 209 -12.92 10.99 9.67
N LYS A 210 -13.99 10.62 10.39
CA LYS A 210 -14.15 9.24 10.88
C LYS A 210 -14.24 8.23 9.73
N ILE A 211 -14.99 8.55 8.67
CA ILE A 211 -15.09 7.70 7.48
C ILE A 211 -13.73 7.53 6.82
N ARG A 212 -12.94 8.60 6.64
CA ARG A 212 -11.59 8.50 6.09
C ARG A 212 -10.67 7.58 6.91
N THR A 213 -10.77 7.63 8.23
CA THR A 213 -10.03 6.71 9.11
C THR A 213 -10.43 5.25 8.86
N LEU A 214 -11.75 4.98 8.75
CA LEU A 214 -12.25 3.63 8.47
C LEU A 214 -11.86 3.14 7.06
N GLN A 215 -11.83 4.03 6.08
CA GLN A 215 -11.36 3.73 4.72
C GLN A 215 -9.88 3.38 4.70
N ALA A 216 -9.03 4.14 5.42
CA ALA A 216 -7.61 3.83 5.54
C ALA A 216 -7.37 2.49 6.23
N GLU A 217 -8.15 2.18 7.28
CA GLU A 217 -8.09 0.88 7.96
C GLU A 217 -8.50 -0.25 7.01
N TYR A 218 -9.57 -0.09 6.23
CA TYR A 218 -10.00 -1.09 5.26
C TYR A 218 -8.88 -1.45 4.28
N LEU A 219 -8.27 -0.44 3.66
CA LEU A 219 -7.16 -0.63 2.71
C LEU A 219 -5.96 -1.33 3.34
N ALA A 220 -5.66 -1.05 4.61
CA ALA A 220 -4.58 -1.74 5.33
C ALA A 220 -4.90 -3.22 5.57
N LEU A 221 -6.16 -3.56 5.89
CA LEU A 221 -6.59 -4.95 6.09
C LEU A 221 -6.60 -5.75 4.79
N GLU A 222 -7.08 -5.16 3.72
CA GLU A 222 -7.07 -5.72 2.36
C GLU A 222 -5.63 -6.00 1.89
N GLY A 223 -4.74 -5.00 1.94
CA GLY A 223 -3.34 -5.16 1.54
C GLY A 223 -2.59 -6.23 2.35
N SER A 224 -2.94 -6.41 3.64
CA SER A 224 -2.38 -7.49 4.45
C SER A 224 -2.86 -8.88 4.01
N ALA A 225 -4.10 -9.01 3.55
CA ALA A 225 -4.64 -10.27 3.04
C ALA A 225 -3.97 -10.68 1.72
N ASP A 226 -3.70 -9.74 0.83
CA ASP A 226 -2.98 -9.98 -0.41
C ASP A 226 -1.55 -10.47 -0.16
N THR A 227 -0.84 -9.84 0.78
CA THR A 227 0.51 -10.28 1.15
C THR A 227 0.50 -11.71 1.71
N GLN A 228 -0.47 -12.06 2.54
CA GLN A 228 -0.60 -13.43 3.07
C GLN A 228 -0.94 -14.45 1.98
N SER A 229 -1.77 -14.11 1.01
CA SER A 229 -2.12 -14.99 -0.11
C SER A 229 -0.91 -15.28 -1.01
N MET A 230 -0.05 -14.29 -1.23
CA MET A 230 1.21 -14.46 -1.95
C MET A 230 2.16 -15.42 -1.22
N LEU A 231 2.32 -15.25 0.09
CA LEU A 231 3.18 -16.10 0.92
C LEU A 231 2.68 -17.55 1.01
N ARG A 232 1.35 -17.76 1.06
CA ARG A 232 0.76 -19.12 1.05
C ARG A 232 0.92 -19.81 -0.30
N GLY A 233 0.78 -19.07 -1.41
CA GLY A 233 0.99 -19.61 -2.76
C GLY A 233 2.42 -20.08 -3.03
N ASP A 234 3.40 -19.60 -2.28
CA ASP A 234 4.79 -20.06 -2.32
C ASP A 234 5.06 -21.25 -1.35
N ALA A 235 4.20 -21.50 -0.36
CA ALA A 235 4.36 -22.59 0.62
C ALA A 235 3.71 -23.91 0.19
N ASP A 236 2.79 -23.89 -0.78
CA ASP A 236 2.07 -25.07 -1.30
C ASP A 236 2.77 -25.71 -2.52
N ARG A 237 4.08 -25.51 -2.68
CA ARG A 237 4.96 -26.15 -3.67
C ARG A 237 6.12 -26.82 -2.97
#